data_247620332116ee4ccde88d87d10a2fab
#
_entry.id   247620332116ee4ccde88d87d10a2fab
#
_cell.length_a   1.000
_cell.length_b   1.000
_cell.length_c   1.000
_cell.angle_alpha   90.00
_cell.angle_beta   90.00
_cell.angle_gamma   90.00
#
_symmetry.space_group_name_H-M   'P 1'
#
loop_
_entity.id
_entity.type
_entity.pdbx_description
1 polymer ?
#
loop_
_entity_poly.entity_id
_entity_poly.type
_entity_poly.pdbx_seq_one_letter_code
_entity_poly.pdbx_strand_id
1 'polypeptide(L)'
;MESILNHLAAFCKPAILHNMLPTKSFTVLKRAGEALLQRKEFFFCGTILEAFSGSELYLVGGTVRDLLLKRPMKDYDLVVRGVSLSKLQTLLKDLGTVNLVGKKFGVLKFTPRESNMIIDIALPRTEFSLTNTGQYRDFAIQSDYRMSIENDLARRDFTINALAYDLRAGKLLDPWGGMNDLSSRTIRAVGDPHTRFQEDYTRVLRAVRFSCQLGFVIAPH
;
A
#
# COMPACT_ATOMS: atom_id res chain seq x y z
N MET A 1 -10.30 24.92 8.22
CA MET A 1 -10.03 23.48 8.08
C MET A 1 -9.24 22.92 9.27
N GLU A 2 -8.19 23.62 9.72
CA GLU A 2 -7.39 23.22 10.91
C GLU A 2 -8.22 23.03 12.19
N SER A 3 -9.18 23.94 12.47
CA SER A 3 -10.03 23.87 13.66
C SER A 3 -10.89 22.59 13.71
N ILE A 4 -11.37 22.10 12.57
CA ILE A 4 -12.18 20.89 12.48
C ILE A 4 -11.31 19.64 12.68
N LEU A 5 -10.12 19.61 12.09
CA LEU A 5 -9.17 18.49 12.24
C LEU A 5 -8.68 18.36 13.68
N ASN A 6 -8.39 19.48 14.35
CA ASN A 6 -7.99 19.50 15.75
C ASN A 6 -9.12 19.08 16.70
N HIS A 7 -10.37 19.47 16.43
CA HIS A 7 -11.54 19.03 17.22
C HIS A 7 -11.82 17.53 17.04
N LEU A 8 -11.74 17.00 15.83
CA LEU A 8 -11.96 15.57 15.57
C LEU A 8 -10.86 14.69 16.17
N ALA A 9 -9.61 15.16 16.15
CA ALA A 9 -8.48 14.46 16.78
C ALA A 9 -8.64 14.36 18.31
N ALA A 10 -9.27 15.33 18.95
CA ALA A 10 -9.52 15.33 20.40
C ALA A 10 -10.51 14.25 20.87
N PHE A 11 -11.36 13.74 19.98
CA PHE A 11 -12.30 12.66 20.30
C PHE A 11 -11.69 11.25 20.24
N CYS A 12 -10.55 11.09 19.60
CA CYS A 12 -9.85 9.81 19.53
C CYS A 12 -8.91 9.66 20.73
N LYS A 13 -9.37 9.04 21.85
CA LYS A 13 -8.46 8.64 22.93
C LYS A 13 -7.46 7.62 22.36
N PRO A 14 -6.14 7.89 22.38
CA PRO A 14 -5.15 6.93 21.92
C PRO A 14 -5.17 5.72 22.85
N ALA A 15 -5.43 4.54 22.31
CA ALA A 15 -5.07 3.31 22.99
C ALA A 15 -3.55 3.32 23.15
N ILE A 16 -3.07 3.47 24.39
CA ILE A 16 -1.65 3.56 24.73
C ILE A 16 -1.02 2.19 24.49
N LEU A 17 -0.60 1.91 23.25
CA LEU A 17 0.35 0.85 22.97
C LEU A 17 1.75 1.46 22.98
N HIS A 18 2.43 1.36 24.10
CA HIS A 18 3.84 1.69 24.25
C HIS A 18 4.66 0.60 23.56
N ASN A 19 4.88 0.72 22.25
CA ASN A 19 5.95 -0.03 21.58
C ASN A 19 6.56 0.89 20.51
N MET A 20 7.70 1.47 20.83
CA MET A 20 8.61 2.05 19.84
C MET A 20 8.93 0.98 18.81
N LEU A 21 8.91 1.34 17.51
CA LEU A 21 9.43 0.46 16.47
C LEU A 21 10.91 0.16 16.81
N PRO A 22 11.28 -1.09 17.06
CA PRO A 22 12.65 -1.42 17.44
C PRO A 22 13.58 -1.17 16.25
N THR A 23 14.84 -0.88 16.50
CA THR A 23 15.96 -0.87 15.55
C THR A 23 16.03 -2.16 14.70
N LYS A 24 15.28 -3.19 15.06
CA LYS A 24 15.12 -4.49 14.39
C LYS A 24 13.98 -4.53 13.35
N SER A 25 13.34 -3.40 13.01
CA SER A 25 12.17 -3.38 12.08
C SER A 25 12.45 -4.02 10.72
N PHE A 26 13.68 -3.83 10.19
CA PHE A 26 14.10 -4.46 8.94
C PHE A 26 14.16 -6.01 9.06
N THR A 27 14.71 -6.52 10.16
CA THR A 27 14.77 -7.98 10.42
C THR A 27 13.36 -8.57 10.58
N VAL A 28 12.46 -7.84 11.23
CA VAL A 28 11.05 -8.25 11.38
C VAL A 28 10.38 -8.34 10.01
N LEU A 29 10.55 -7.34 9.16
CA LEU A 29 9.94 -7.32 7.84
C LEU A 29 10.50 -8.41 6.93
N LYS A 30 11.82 -8.62 6.96
CA LYS A 30 12.48 -9.70 6.20
C LYS A 30 11.92 -11.08 6.62
N ARG A 31 11.90 -11.38 7.91
CA ARG A 31 11.32 -12.64 8.42
C ARG A 31 9.85 -12.79 8.07
N ALA A 32 9.07 -11.71 8.15
CA ALA A 32 7.66 -11.73 7.81
C ALA A 32 7.44 -11.98 6.31
N GLY A 33 8.24 -11.37 5.44
CA GLY A 33 8.21 -11.59 4.00
C GLY A 33 8.60 -13.03 3.63
N GLU A 34 9.69 -13.55 4.23
CA GLU A 34 10.11 -14.94 4.05
C GLU A 34 9.03 -15.92 4.53
N ALA A 35 8.46 -15.69 5.72
CA ALA A 35 7.39 -16.53 6.26
C ALA A 35 6.11 -16.45 5.39
N LEU A 36 5.81 -15.30 4.81
CA LEU A 36 4.69 -15.13 3.90
C LEU A 36 4.87 -15.95 2.63
N LEU A 37 6.07 -15.94 2.03
CA LEU A 37 6.38 -16.72 0.83
C LEU A 37 6.34 -18.25 1.07
N GLN A 38 6.48 -18.71 2.32
CA GLN A 38 6.36 -20.14 2.69
C GLN A 38 4.90 -20.59 2.84
N ARG A 39 3.95 -19.64 2.88
CA ARG A 39 2.53 -20.00 2.95
C ARG A 39 2.02 -20.42 1.58
N LYS A 40 1.24 -21.50 1.54
CA LYS A 40 0.68 -22.04 0.30
C LYS A 40 -0.12 -21.01 -0.51
N GLU A 41 -0.81 -20.09 0.16
CA GLU A 41 -1.58 -19.03 -0.46
C GLU A 41 -0.72 -18.03 -1.24
N PHE A 42 0.59 -18.00 -0.99
CA PHE A 42 1.55 -17.10 -1.64
C PHE A 42 2.54 -17.80 -2.59
N PHE A 43 2.40 -19.09 -2.85
CA PHE A 43 3.26 -19.81 -3.80
C PHE A 43 3.21 -19.21 -5.21
N PHE A 44 2.10 -18.58 -5.59
CA PHE A 44 1.98 -17.86 -6.85
C PHE A 44 3.03 -16.73 -7.00
N CYS A 45 3.51 -16.15 -5.90
CA CYS A 45 4.56 -15.13 -5.94
C CYS A 45 5.86 -15.69 -6.53
N GLY A 46 6.28 -16.87 -6.09
CA GLY A 46 7.42 -17.59 -6.67
C GLY A 46 7.21 -17.87 -8.16
N THR A 47 6.02 -18.40 -8.51
CA THR A 47 5.68 -18.70 -9.91
C THR A 47 5.75 -17.44 -10.80
N ILE A 48 5.28 -16.27 -10.34
CA ILE A 48 5.41 -15.02 -11.08
C ILE A 48 6.87 -14.66 -11.30
N LEU A 49 7.68 -14.72 -10.24
CA LEU A 49 9.10 -14.35 -10.27
C LEU A 49 9.94 -15.30 -11.14
N GLU A 50 9.55 -16.56 -11.24
CA GLU A 50 10.19 -17.57 -12.10
C GLU A 50 9.77 -17.44 -13.57
N ALA A 51 8.46 -17.29 -13.82
CA ALA A 51 7.90 -17.21 -15.17
C ALA A 51 8.31 -15.94 -15.92
N PHE A 52 8.56 -14.85 -15.19
CA PHE A 52 8.92 -13.56 -15.78
C PHE A 52 10.26 -13.07 -15.25
N SER A 53 11.35 -13.40 -15.97
CA SER A 53 12.68 -12.88 -15.63
C SER A 53 12.69 -11.35 -15.70
N GLY A 54 13.20 -10.71 -14.63
CA GLY A 54 13.20 -9.24 -14.51
C GLY A 54 11.90 -8.64 -13.95
N SER A 55 10.90 -9.47 -13.60
CA SER A 55 9.76 -8.99 -12.83
C SER A 55 10.15 -8.67 -11.39
N GLU A 56 9.48 -7.70 -10.82
CA GLU A 56 9.60 -7.31 -9.42
C GLU A 56 8.24 -7.45 -8.76
N LEU A 57 8.23 -7.91 -7.50
CA LEU A 57 7.01 -8.15 -6.74
C LEU A 57 7.13 -7.51 -5.36
N TYR A 58 6.21 -6.63 -5.05
CA TYR A 58 6.23 -5.83 -3.84
C TYR A 58 4.98 -6.04 -2.98
N LEU A 59 5.16 -6.23 -1.67
CA LEU A 59 4.11 -5.90 -0.71
C LEU A 59 4.07 -4.39 -0.57
N VAL A 60 2.89 -3.78 -0.50
CA VAL A 60 2.78 -2.32 -0.47
C VAL A 60 1.75 -1.81 0.54
N GLY A 61 1.84 -0.54 0.88
CA GLY A 61 0.80 0.19 1.57
C GLY A 61 0.47 -0.30 2.96
N GLY A 62 -0.82 -0.50 3.21
CA GLY A 62 -1.35 -0.98 4.48
C GLY A 62 -0.76 -2.30 4.92
N THR A 63 -0.47 -3.20 3.99
CA THR A 63 0.15 -4.50 4.25
C THR A 63 1.52 -4.33 4.91
N VAL A 64 2.40 -3.49 4.34
CA VAL A 64 3.76 -3.23 4.90
C VAL A 64 3.66 -2.54 6.24
N ARG A 65 2.80 -1.50 6.35
CA ARG A 65 2.56 -0.78 7.60
C ARG A 65 2.11 -1.73 8.72
N ASP A 66 1.12 -2.57 8.46
CA ASP A 66 0.53 -3.42 9.49
C ASP A 66 1.48 -4.57 9.88
N LEU A 67 2.31 -5.08 8.95
CA LEU A 67 3.43 -5.97 9.25
C LEU A 67 4.43 -5.33 10.22
N LEU A 68 4.84 -4.08 9.95
CA LEU A 68 5.78 -3.33 10.79
C LEU A 68 5.22 -3.06 12.18
N LEU A 69 3.92 -2.76 12.26
CA LEU A 69 3.21 -2.53 13.52
C LEU A 69 2.79 -3.82 14.22
N LYS A 70 3.09 -5.00 13.66
CA LYS A 70 2.67 -6.32 14.14
C LYS A 70 1.15 -6.42 14.35
N ARG A 71 0.38 -5.80 13.48
CA ARG A 71 -1.08 -5.83 13.50
C ARG A 71 -1.59 -7.02 12.68
N PRO A 72 -2.74 -7.61 13.04
CA PRO A 72 -3.39 -8.61 12.21
C PRO A 72 -3.70 -8.04 10.82
N MET A 73 -3.27 -8.75 9.78
CA MET A 73 -3.56 -8.39 8.40
C MET A 73 -4.84 -9.08 7.95
N LYS A 74 -5.71 -8.32 7.31
CA LYS A 74 -6.93 -8.84 6.67
C LYS A 74 -6.79 -8.87 5.16
N ASP A 75 -6.11 -7.88 4.61
CA ASP A 75 -5.96 -7.65 3.18
C ASP A 75 -4.47 -7.64 2.83
N TYR A 76 -4.15 -8.19 1.66
CA TYR A 76 -2.80 -8.20 1.12
C TYR A 76 -2.79 -7.45 -0.20
N ASP A 77 -2.02 -6.36 -0.23
CA ASP A 77 -1.81 -5.53 -1.41
C ASP A 77 -0.45 -5.84 -2.01
N LEU A 78 -0.43 -6.28 -3.26
CA LEU A 78 0.76 -6.57 -4.04
C LEU A 78 0.83 -5.64 -5.25
N VAL A 79 2.04 -5.24 -5.61
CA VAL A 79 2.33 -4.57 -6.88
C VAL A 79 3.32 -5.43 -7.65
N VAL A 80 2.97 -5.74 -8.92
CA VAL A 80 3.83 -6.48 -9.86
C VAL A 80 4.34 -5.52 -10.92
N ARG A 81 5.65 -5.42 -11.06
CA ARG A 81 6.32 -4.62 -12.09
C ARG A 81 7.01 -5.54 -13.11
N GLY A 82 7.19 -5.05 -14.34
CA GLY A 82 7.89 -5.79 -15.40
C GLY A 82 7.03 -6.80 -16.16
N VAL A 83 5.75 -6.95 -15.80
CA VAL A 83 4.82 -7.91 -16.44
C VAL A 83 3.55 -7.20 -16.87
N SER A 84 3.14 -7.36 -18.13
CA SER A 84 1.87 -6.79 -18.61
C SER A 84 0.67 -7.45 -17.93
N LEU A 85 -0.41 -6.68 -17.76
CA LEU A 85 -1.64 -7.15 -17.09
C LEU A 85 -2.19 -8.44 -17.72
N SER A 86 -2.17 -8.54 -19.04
CA SER A 86 -2.66 -9.73 -19.76
C SER A 86 -1.85 -10.98 -19.45
N LYS A 87 -0.51 -10.89 -19.47
CA LYS A 87 0.36 -12.02 -19.13
C LYS A 87 0.19 -12.45 -17.68
N LEU A 88 0.13 -11.45 -16.76
CA LEU A 88 -0.09 -11.71 -15.34
C LEU A 88 -1.44 -12.37 -15.10
N GLN A 89 -2.51 -11.88 -15.74
CA GLN A 89 -3.85 -12.46 -15.63
C GLN A 89 -3.90 -13.89 -16.16
N THR A 90 -3.23 -14.19 -17.28
CA THR A 90 -3.16 -15.55 -17.83
C THR A 90 -2.51 -16.49 -16.84
N LEU A 91 -1.33 -16.15 -16.32
CA LEU A 91 -0.63 -16.99 -15.33
C LEU A 91 -1.49 -17.23 -14.07
N LEU A 92 -2.09 -16.18 -13.53
CA LEU A 92 -2.87 -16.29 -12.31
C LEU A 92 -4.14 -17.13 -12.45
N LYS A 93 -4.76 -17.18 -13.64
CA LYS A 93 -5.92 -18.05 -13.91
C LYS A 93 -5.60 -19.53 -13.76
N ASP A 94 -4.37 -19.92 -14.03
CA ASP A 94 -3.93 -21.32 -13.85
C ASP A 94 -3.71 -21.66 -12.37
N LEU A 95 -3.55 -20.64 -11.51
CA LEU A 95 -3.23 -20.79 -10.10
C LEU A 95 -4.42 -20.51 -9.16
N GLY A 96 -5.53 -19.98 -9.68
CA GLY A 96 -6.70 -19.66 -8.87
C GLY A 96 -7.76 -18.87 -9.63
N THR A 97 -8.64 -18.21 -8.88
CA THR A 97 -9.70 -17.36 -9.43
C THR A 97 -9.23 -15.93 -9.54
N VAL A 98 -9.41 -15.31 -10.72
CA VAL A 98 -9.01 -13.93 -11.00
C VAL A 98 -10.21 -13.10 -11.38
N ASN A 99 -10.49 -12.07 -10.63
CA ASN A 99 -11.51 -11.06 -10.93
C ASN A 99 -10.84 -9.71 -11.23
N LEU A 100 -11.04 -9.20 -12.43
CA LEU A 100 -10.55 -7.87 -12.81
C LEU A 100 -11.50 -6.81 -12.24
N VAL A 101 -11.02 -6.04 -11.27
CA VAL A 101 -11.79 -4.94 -10.68
C VAL A 101 -11.44 -3.65 -11.41
N GLY A 102 -12.43 -3.18 -12.23
CA GLY A 102 -12.26 -1.95 -13.01
C GLY A 102 -11.18 -2.07 -14.10
N LYS A 103 -11.59 -2.28 -15.35
CA LYS A 103 -10.65 -2.37 -16.50
C LYS A 103 -9.65 -1.21 -16.59
N LYS A 104 -10.03 -0.03 -16.07
CA LYS A 104 -9.18 1.18 -16.03
C LYS A 104 -8.15 1.17 -14.89
N PHE A 105 -8.34 0.39 -13.82
CA PHE A 105 -7.54 0.47 -12.59
C PHE A 105 -6.36 -0.50 -12.55
N GLY A 106 -6.34 -1.51 -13.43
CA GLY A 106 -5.25 -2.49 -13.47
C GLY A 106 -5.09 -3.29 -12.17
N VAL A 107 -6.20 -3.50 -11.42
CA VAL A 107 -6.20 -4.28 -10.17
C VAL A 107 -6.90 -5.61 -10.42
N LEU A 108 -6.21 -6.70 -10.07
CA LEU A 108 -6.71 -8.05 -10.06
C LEU A 108 -7.01 -8.46 -8.62
N LYS A 109 -8.25 -8.89 -8.34
CA LYS A 109 -8.56 -9.62 -7.12
C LYS A 109 -8.29 -11.09 -7.39
N PHE A 110 -7.29 -11.63 -6.73
CA PHE A 110 -6.84 -13.00 -6.90
C PHE A 110 -7.18 -13.82 -5.67
N THR A 111 -7.81 -14.97 -5.89
CA THR A 111 -8.05 -15.98 -4.85
C THR A 111 -7.27 -17.24 -5.24
N PRO A 112 -6.18 -17.58 -4.52
CA PRO A 112 -5.40 -18.78 -4.80
C PRO A 112 -6.26 -20.05 -4.71
N ARG A 113 -5.88 -21.10 -5.45
CA ARG A 113 -6.58 -22.39 -5.41
C ARG A 113 -6.58 -22.95 -3.98
N GLU A 114 -7.69 -23.51 -3.56
CA GLU A 114 -7.88 -24.06 -2.22
C GLU A 114 -7.73 -23.05 -1.07
N SER A 115 -7.96 -21.77 -1.34
CA SER A 115 -7.95 -20.69 -0.37
C SER A 115 -9.21 -19.84 -0.49
N ASN A 116 -9.62 -19.23 0.64
CA ASN A 116 -10.65 -18.19 0.66
C ASN A 116 -10.05 -16.78 0.77
N MET A 117 -8.71 -16.67 0.71
CA MET A 117 -8.01 -15.40 0.84
C MET A 117 -8.11 -14.63 -0.47
N ILE A 118 -8.54 -13.39 -0.39
CA ILE A 118 -8.53 -12.46 -1.52
C ILE A 118 -7.28 -11.61 -1.41
N ILE A 119 -6.49 -11.58 -2.48
CA ILE A 119 -5.25 -10.81 -2.58
C ILE A 119 -5.43 -9.79 -3.70
N ASP A 120 -5.18 -8.51 -3.40
CA ASP A 120 -5.21 -7.45 -4.40
C ASP A 120 -3.84 -7.36 -5.08
N ILE A 121 -3.81 -7.59 -6.39
CA ILE A 121 -2.59 -7.53 -7.20
C ILE A 121 -2.76 -6.42 -8.23
N ALA A 122 -1.91 -5.41 -8.15
CA ALA A 122 -1.94 -4.25 -9.04
C ALA A 122 -0.65 -4.15 -9.87
N LEU A 123 -0.74 -3.41 -10.98
CA LEU A 123 0.45 -2.85 -11.63
C LEU A 123 0.73 -1.47 -11.06
N PRO A 124 1.99 -0.98 -11.13
CA PRO A 124 2.28 0.42 -10.85
C PRO A 124 1.39 1.33 -11.69
N ARG A 125 0.93 2.43 -11.11
CA ARG A 125 0.00 3.33 -11.79
C ARG A 125 0.20 4.78 -11.37
N THR A 126 -0.17 5.69 -12.27
CA THR A 126 -0.36 7.11 -11.98
C THR A 126 -1.85 7.42 -11.85
N GLU A 127 -2.14 8.45 -11.09
CA GLU A 127 -3.48 9.03 -10.95
C GLU A 127 -3.38 10.49 -11.39
N PHE A 128 -4.19 10.89 -12.38
CA PHE A 128 -4.26 12.26 -12.87
C PHE A 128 -5.64 12.80 -12.56
N SER A 129 -5.71 13.97 -11.91
CA SER A 129 -6.97 14.69 -11.81
C SER A 129 -7.39 15.16 -13.19
N LEU A 130 -8.62 14.84 -13.60
CA LEU A 130 -9.21 15.30 -14.86
C LEU A 130 -9.78 16.73 -14.73
N THR A 131 -10.08 17.13 -13.51
CA THR A 131 -10.63 18.45 -13.18
C THR A 131 -10.02 18.93 -11.87
N ASN A 132 -9.96 20.24 -11.68
CA ASN A 132 -9.45 20.83 -10.42
C ASN A 132 -10.51 20.86 -9.30
N THR A 133 -11.55 20.02 -9.38
CA THR A 133 -12.67 20.03 -8.42
C THR A 133 -12.41 19.23 -7.16
N GLY A 134 -11.36 18.40 -7.12
CA GLY A 134 -11.01 17.54 -5.98
C GLY A 134 -12.04 16.45 -5.68
N GLN A 135 -12.94 16.14 -6.62
CA GLN A 135 -13.97 15.13 -6.44
C GLN A 135 -13.39 13.73 -6.69
N TYR A 136 -13.79 12.76 -5.87
CA TYR A 136 -13.32 11.37 -5.90
C TYR A 136 -13.43 10.66 -7.26
N ARG A 137 -14.27 11.13 -8.18
CA ARG A 137 -14.50 10.52 -9.50
C ARG A 137 -13.74 11.14 -10.66
N ASP A 138 -12.98 12.19 -10.41
CA ASP A 138 -12.34 13.00 -11.46
C ASP A 138 -10.90 12.54 -11.78
N PHE A 139 -10.58 11.26 -11.52
CA PHE A 139 -9.25 10.73 -11.78
C PHE A 139 -9.22 9.85 -13.03
N ALA A 140 -8.28 10.14 -13.92
CA ALA A 140 -7.80 9.15 -14.88
C ALA A 140 -6.68 8.34 -14.23
N ILE A 141 -6.84 7.03 -14.21
CA ILE A 141 -5.84 6.08 -13.72
C ILE A 141 -5.20 5.44 -14.94
N GLN A 142 -3.88 5.53 -15.00
CA GLN A 142 -3.10 4.86 -16.03
C GLN A 142 -2.12 3.89 -15.37
N SER A 143 -2.33 2.59 -15.60
CA SER A 143 -1.41 1.55 -15.16
C SER A 143 -0.31 1.35 -16.21
N ASP A 144 0.93 1.33 -15.75
CA ASP A 144 2.10 1.00 -16.58
C ASP A 144 3.03 0.03 -15.82
N TYR A 145 3.11 -1.19 -16.31
CA TYR A 145 3.97 -2.22 -15.72
C TYR A 145 5.48 -1.91 -15.77
N ARG A 146 5.89 -0.90 -16.56
CA ARG A 146 7.29 -0.44 -16.67
C ARG A 146 7.61 0.67 -15.68
N MET A 147 6.59 1.30 -15.11
CA MET A 147 6.75 2.39 -14.14
C MET A 147 7.54 1.91 -12.92
N SER A 148 8.37 2.78 -12.35
CA SER A 148 9.08 2.49 -11.11
C SER A 148 8.13 2.41 -9.92
N ILE A 149 8.50 1.64 -8.91
CA ILE A 149 7.69 1.52 -7.68
C ILE A 149 7.66 2.85 -6.92
N GLU A 150 8.71 3.64 -6.96
CA GLU A 150 8.78 4.96 -6.33
C GLU A 150 7.70 5.90 -6.86
N ASN A 151 7.43 5.86 -8.17
CA ASN A 151 6.36 6.64 -8.79
C ASN A 151 4.97 6.19 -8.32
N ASP A 152 4.75 4.88 -8.14
CA ASP A 152 3.50 4.37 -7.54
C ASP A 152 3.36 4.82 -6.08
N LEU A 153 4.46 4.82 -5.32
CA LEU A 153 4.45 5.29 -3.93
C LEU A 153 4.21 6.80 -3.82
N ALA A 154 4.70 7.59 -4.78
CA ALA A 154 4.56 9.05 -4.80
C ALA A 154 3.11 9.55 -4.88
N ARG A 155 2.20 8.79 -5.49
CA ARG A 155 0.77 9.15 -5.60
C ARG A 155 -0.06 8.81 -4.36
N ARG A 156 0.50 8.09 -3.39
CA ARG A 156 -0.23 7.63 -2.20
C ARG A 156 -0.57 8.78 -1.25
N ASP A 157 -1.50 8.53 -0.36
CA ASP A 157 -2.03 9.52 0.57
C ASP A 157 -1.04 9.92 1.68
N PHE A 158 -0.53 8.93 2.41
CA PHE A 158 0.31 9.16 3.59
C PHE A 158 1.62 8.38 3.51
N THR A 159 2.67 8.93 4.11
CA THR A 159 4.03 8.35 4.14
C THR A 159 4.02 6.92 4.70
N ILE A 160 3.24 6.68 5.76
CA ILE A 160 3.09 5.36 6.39
C ILE A 160 2.44 4.31 5.49
N ASN A 161 1.78 4.74 4.41
CA ASN A 161 1.20 3.89 3.37
C ASN A 161 2.02 3.91 2.07
N ALA A 162 3.07 4.73 2.00
CA ALA A 162 3.97 4.86 0.85
C ALA A 162 5.26 4.04 1.04
N LEU A 163 5.09 2.84 1.57
CA LEU A 163 6.13 1.84 1.81
C LEU A 163 5.95 0.67 0.85
N ALA A 164 7.05 0.13 0.35
CA ALA A 164 7.06 -1.11 -0.42
C ALA A 164 8.14 -2.07 0.10
N TYR A 165 7.84 -3.35 0.13
CA TYR A 165 8.80 -4.39 0.46
C TYR A 165 8.98 -5.32 -0.74
N ASP A 166 10.18 -5.31 -1.31
CA ASP A 166 10.57 -6.19 -2.42
C ASP A 166 10.70 -7.62 -1.93
N LEU A 167 9.83 -8.50 -2.41
CA LEU A 167 9.80 -9.91 -2.01
C LEU A 167 10.98 -10.71 -2.57
N ARG A 168 11.56 -10.27 -3.72
CA ARG A 168 12.74 -10.94 -4.31
C ARG A 168 14.03 -10.50 -3.63
N ALA A 169 14.23 -9.18 -3.51
CA ALA A 169 15.45 -8.62 -2.94
C ALA A 169 15.47 -8.63 -1.40
N GLY A 170 14.31 -8.85 -0.75
CA GLY A 170 14.18 -8.77 0.69
C GLY A 170 14.45 -7.37 1.24
N LYS A 171 14.10 -6.31 0.47
CA LYS A 171 14.46 -4.93 0.75
C LYS A 171 13.22 -4.05 0.94
N LEU A 172 13.26 -3.21 1.98
CA LEU A 172 12.26 -2.15 2.18
C LEU A 172 12.63 -0.92 1.37
N LEU A 173 11.66 -0.36 0.65
CA LEU A 173 11.74 0.93 -0.03
C LEU A 173 10.84 1.92 0.72
N ASP A 174 11.45 3.03 1.13
CA ASP A 174 10.82 4.10 1.91
C ASP A 174 11.26 5.47 1.38
N PRO A 175 10.84 5.86 0.18
CA PRO A 175 11.28 7.14 -0.41
C PRO A 175 10.70 8.38 0.28
N TRP A 176 9.68 8.21 1.12
CA TRP A 176 8.94 9.31 1.74
C TRP A 176 9.06 9.37 3.26
N GLY A 177 9.96 8.58 3.86
CA GLY A 177 10.22 8.61 5.30
C GLY A 177 9.10 8.02 6.17
N GLY A 178 8.30 7.10 5.61
CA GLY A 178 7.20 6.45 6.31
C GLY A 178 7.63 5.68 7.56
N MET A 179 8.84 5.11 7.59
CA MET A 179 9.40 4.46 8.78
C MET A 179 9.58 5.42 9.96
N ASN A 180 10.03 6.63 9.68
CA ASN A 180 10.18 7.67 10.71
C ASN A 180 8.80 8.07 11.25
N ASP A 181 7.82 8.27 10.36
CA ASP A 181 6.45 8.63 10.73
C ASP A 181 5.73 7.49 11.47
N LEU A 182 5.99 6.23 11.13
CA LEU A 182 5.52 5.08 11.92
C LEU A 182 6.13 5.08 13.33
N SER A 183 7.42 5.38 13.45
CA SER A 183 8.13 5.43 14.73
C SER A 183 7.63 6.58 15.62
N SER A 184 7.38 7.75 15.03
CA SER A 184 6.86 8.94 15.71
C SER A 184 5.33 8.93 15.84
N ARG A 185 4.65 7.90 15.35
CA ARG A 185 3.18 7.78 15.33
C ARG A 185 2.49 8.96 14.66
N THR A 186 2.97 9.33 13.49
CA THR A 186 2.51 10.52 12.76
C THR A 186 1.82 10.13 11.46
N ILE A 187 0.69 10.77 11.16
CA ILE A 187 0.02 10.72 9.85
C ILE A 187 0.47 11.94 9.06
N ARG A 188 1.35 11.74 8.11
CA ARG A 188 1.91 12.79 7.24
C ARG A 188 1.55 12.50 5.79
N ALA A 189 1.11 13.52 5.05
CA ALA A 189 0.87 13.40 3.61
C ALA A 189 2.18 13.12 2.85
N VAL A 190 2.08 12.40 1.73
CA VAL A 190 3.19 12.25 0.79
C VAL A 190 3.38 13.54 0.01
N GLY A 191 4.57 14.13 0.05
CA GLY A 191 4.87 15.39 -0.62
C GLY A 191 4.19 16.59 0.05
N ASP A 192 3.72 17.56 -0.76
CA ASP A 192 3.05 18.74 -0.25
C ASP A 192 1.60 18.44 0.17
N PRO A 193 1.20 18.66 1.44
CA PRO A 193 -0.12 18.33 1.94
C PRO A 193 -1.24 19.10 1.23
N HIS A 194 -1.00 20.38 0.93
CA HIS A 194 -2.00 21.22 0.28
C HIS A 194 -2.37 20.68 -1.10
N THR A 195 -1.36 20.43 -1.92
CA THR A 195 -1.54 19.82 -3.25
C THR A 195 -2.21 18.45 -3.12
N ARG A 196 -1.74 17.62 -2.18
CA ARG A 196 -2.22 16.25 -2.00
C ARG A 196 -3.69 16.18 -1.59
N PHE A 197 -4.16 17.09 -0.74
CA PHE A 197 -5.56 17.16 -0.35
C PHE A 197 -6.46 17.81 -1.40
N GLN A 198 -5.93 18.74 -2.21
CA GLN A 198 -6.66 19.29 -3.35
C GLN A 198 -6.91 18.27 -4.46
N GLU A 199 -5.97 17.34 -4.67
CA GLU A 199 -6.17 16.23 -5.62
C GLU A 199 -7.37 15.37 -5.23
N ASP A 200 -7.52 15.03 -3.95
CA ASP A 200 -8.60 14.17 -3.45
C ASP A 200 -8.98 14.57 -2.01
N TYR A 201 -10.09 15.25 -1.85
CA TYR A 201 -10.60 15.67 -0.54
C TYR A 201 -10.95 14.48 0.38
N THR A 202 -11.18 13.28 -0.16
CA THR A 202 -11.43 12.11 0.69
C THR A 202 -10.20 11.75 1.54
N ARG A 203 -8.99 12.19 1.15
CA ARG A 203 -7.77 12.00 1.93
C ARG A 203 -7.84 12.69 3.30
N VAL A 204 -8.60 13.78 3.44
CA VAL A 204 -8.85 14.43 4.75
C VAL A 204 -9.59 13.46 5.68
N LEU A 205 -10.66 12.83 5.20
CA LEU A 205 -11.42 11.83 5.96
C LEU A 205 -10.56 10.59 6.25
N ARG A 206 -9.70 10.22 5.32
CA ARG A 206 -8.74 9.12 5.51
C ARG A 206 -7.71 9.44 6.58
N ALA A 207 -7.21 10.70 6.67
CA ALA A 207 -6.30 11.13 7.74
C ALA A 207 -6.94 10.94 9.12
N VAL A 208 -8.18 11.42 9.29
CA VAL A 208 -8.96 11.25 10.54
C VAL A 208 -9.16 9.77 10.85
N ARG A 209 -9.58 8.98 9.84
CA ARG A 209 -9.77 7.53 10.01
C ARG A 209 -8.51 6.84 10.48
N PHE A 210 -7.36 7.10 9.85
CA PHE A 210 -6.09 6.48 10.26
C PHE A 210 -5.63 6.98 11.63
N SER A 211 -5.81 8.26 11.95
CA SER A 211 -5.54 8.80 13.28
C SER A 211 -6.31 8.02 14.35
N CYS A 212 -7.62 7.85 14.18
CA CYS A 212 -8.43 7.06 15.10
C CYS A 212 -8.04 5.58 15.15
N GLN A 213 -7.84 4.97 13.99
CA GLN A 213 -7.57 3.53 13.87
C GLN A 213 -6.21 3.11 14.41
N LEU A 214 -5.19 3.96 14.25
CA LEU A 214 -3.82 3.70 14.63
C LEU A 214 -3.45 4.36 15.97
N GLY A 215 -4.21 5.34 16.43
CA GLY A 215 -3.85 6.18 17.58
C GLY A 215 -2.68 7.12 17.27
N PHE A 216 -2.57 7.58 16.01
CA PHE A 216 -1.49 8.44 15.52
C PHE A 216 -1.96 9.88 15.44
N VAL A 217 -1.01 10.82 15.61
CA VAL A 217 -1.27 12.26 15.48
C VAL A 217 -1.14 12.68 14.02
N ILE A 218 -2.06 13.54 13.55
CA ILE A 218 -1.92 14.13 12.22
C ILE A 218 -0.82 15.19 12.29
N ALA A 219 0.13 15.15 11.35
CA ALA A 219 1.23 16.11 11.28
C ALA A 219 0.68 17.53 11.14
N PRO A 220 1.20 18.51 11.91
CA PRO A 220 0.94 19.93 11.63
C PRO A 220 1.54 20.29 10.26
N HIS A 221 0.98 21.31 9.63
CA HIS A 221 1.49 21.90 8.38
C HIS A 221 2.76 22.68 8.60
#